data_9569c080edd01694e4c7624779a9ed80
#
_entry.id   9569c080edd01694e4c7624779a9ed80
#
_cell.length_a   1.000
_cell.length_b   1.000
_cell.length_c   1.000
_cell.angle_alpha   90.00
_cell.angle_beta   90.00
_cell.angle_gamma   90.00
#
_symmetry.space_group_name_H-M   'P 1'
#
loop_
_entity.id
_entity.type
_entity.pdbx_description
1 polymer ?
#
loop_
_entity_poly.entity_id
_entity_poly.type
_entity_poly.pdbx_seq_one_letter_code
_entity_poly.pdbx_strand_id
1 'polypeptide(L)'
;MTPLAQQTFKKRSANVTDYYSTPGIVYRRKRISSESRKYRRLVSQIIQNKEKHDLLEPIIVEIESFSDGVIVCFNSVNIVGQGRDEKEALQDFYNELVGTFAYLSKFKESDLQPDAAFQMDELGKILPTDRLKI
;
A
#
# COMPACT_ATOMS: atom_id res chain seq x y z
N MET A 1 19.16 6.78 9.34
CA MET A 1 18.37 6.93 9.04
C MET A 1 17.81 6.57 9.29
N THR A 2 17.83 6.56 8.88
CA THR A 2 16.99 6.38 8.63
C THR A 2 16.60 5.89 8.82
N PRO A 3 17.05 5.81 8.55
CA PRO A 3 16.49 5.69 8.41
C PRO A 3 16.07 5.27 8.47
N LEU A 4 16.17 5.02 7.95
CA LEU A 4 15.55 4.91 7.48
C LEU A 4 15.16 4.48 7.69
N ALA A 5 15.66 4.29 7.22
CA ALA A 5 15.09 4.34 6.97
C ALA A 5 14.97 4.10 7.11
N GLN A 6 14.81 4.12 6.90
CA GLN A 6 14.49 4.25 6.55
C GLN A 6 14.27 3.83 6.52
N GLN A 7 14.57 3.74 6.33
CA GLN A 7 14.26 3.71 5.94
C GLN A 7 13.90 3.22 5.89
N THR A 8 14.46 3.07 5.56
CA THR A 8 14.05 3.07 5.19
C THR A 8 14.02 2.76 5.16
N PHE A 9 13.79 2.72 4.95
CA PHE A 9 13.49 2.81 4.30
C PHE A 9 13.79 2.48 4.41
N LYS A 10 14.18 2.15 3.95
CA LYS A 10 14.35 2.35 3.58
C LYS A 10 14.42 2.13 3.45
N LYS A 11 14.43 1.99 3.22
CA LYS A 11 14.39 2.28 2.85
C LYS A 11 14.46 2.13 2.75
N ARG A 12 14.48 2.01 2.57
CA ARG A 12 14.37 2.30 2.10
C ARG A 12 14.39 2.39 1.92
N SER A 13 14.93 2.18 1.37
CA SER A 13 14.73 2.76 0.91
C SER A 13 14.98 2.78 0.82
N ALA A 14 15.16 2.48 0.09
CA ALA A 14 15.04 3.10 -0.30
C ALA A 14 15.35 3.16 -0.37
N ASN A 15 15.63 3.02 -0.72
CA ASN A 15 15.64 3.66 -1.07
C ASN A 15 16.05 3.77 -0.68
N VAL A 16 16.00 3.52 -1.22
CA VAL A 16 16.10 4.28 -1.19
C VAL A 16 16.81 4.35 -0.89
N THR A 17 17.24 4.32 -1.03
CA THR A 17 17.57 4.92 -1.10
C THR A 17 18.30 4.97 -0.52
N ASP A 18 18.44 4.79 -0.82
CA ASP A 18 18.78 5.43 -0.73
C ASP A 18 19.48 5.48 0.10
N TYR A 19 19.31 5.30 0.24
CA TYR A 19 19.66 5.87 0.52
C TYR A 19 20.44 5.77 1.21
N TYR A 20 20.67 5.72 1.09
CA TYR A 20 21.01 6.12 1.25
C TYR A 20 21.75 5.90 1.59
N SER A 21 22.05 5.76 1.38
CA SER A 21 22.27 6.08 1.18
C SER A 21 23.11 5.91 1.58
N THR A 22 23.37 5.70 1.30
CA THR A 22 23.66 6.11 1.16
C THR A 22 24.28 6.28 1.27
N PRO A 23 24.23 6.17 0.99
CA PRO A 23 24.30 6.78 0.71
C PRO A 23 24.53 6.90 0.47
N GLY A 24 24.90 7.03 0.08
CA GLY A 24 24.49 7.70 -0.71
C GLY A 24 24.59 7.73 -1.06
N ILE A 25 24.78 7.75 -1.62
CA ILE A 25 24.28 8.29 -2.17
C ILE A 25 24.11 8.41 -2.44
N VAL A 26 24.37 8.30 -3.03
CA VAL A 26 23.71 8.94 -3.50
C VAL A 26 23.65 8.88 -3.70
N TYR A 27 23.72 8.95 -4.22
CA TYR A 27 23.15 9.45 -4.58
C TYR A 27 22.93 9.56 -4.98
N ARG A 28 22.99 9.54 -5.61
CA ARG A 28 22.46 9.94 -6.13
C ARG A 28 22.02 9.91 -6.44
N ARG A 29 22.01 9.98 -6.78
CA ARG A 29 21.32 10.19 -7.08
C ARG A 29 20.77 10.46 -7.35
N LYS A 30 20.57 10.53 -7.78
CA LYS A 30 19.87 10.82 -8.04
C LYS A 30 19.09 10.95 -8.06
N ARG A 31 18.76 11.02 -8.18
CA ARG A 31 17.93 11.14 -8.08
C ARG A 31 17.20 11.53 -8.13
N ILE A 32 16.84 11.62 -8.25
CA ILE A 32 16.04 11.90 -8.26
C ILE A 32 15.29 12.45 -8.57
N SER A 33 14.72 12.65 -8.77
CA SER A 33 13.85 13.05 -9.09
C SER A 33 13.21 13.34 -9.12
N SER A 34 13.42 13.52 -8.65
CA SER A 34 12.61 13.50 -9.42
C SER A 34 11.24 13.87 -9.36
N GLU A 35 10.76 14.03 -10.39
CA GLU A 35 9.40 14.48 -10.53
C GLU A 35 8.43 13.35 -10.33
N SER A 36 7.46 13.56 -9.48
CA SER A 36 6.37 12.61 -9.32
C SER A 36 5.07 13.33 -9.58
N ARG A 37 4.06 12.57 -9.97
CA ARG A 37 2.69 13.06 -10.11
C ARG A 37 1.84 12.40 -9.05
N LYS A 38 1.10 13.21 -8.29
CA LYS A 38 0.17 12.71 -7.28
C LYS A 38 -1.25 12.99 -7.71
N TYR A 39 -2.11 12.02 -7.55
CA TYR A 39 -3.53 12.18 -7.84
C TYR A 39 -4.32 11.20 -7.00
N ARG A 40 -5.62 11.42 -6.94
CA ARG A 40 -6.53 10.55 -6.19
C ARG A 40 -7.36 9.75 -7.17
N ARG A 41 -7.73 8.55 -6.73
CA ARG A 41 -8.59 7.70 -7.53
C ARG A 41 -9.64 7.08 -6.62
N LEU A 42 -10.89 7.09 -7.11
CA LEU A 42 -11.97 6.37 -6.46
C LEU A 42 -11.86 4.90 -6.85
N VAL A 43 -11.86 4.02 -5.85
CA VAL A 43 -11.81 2.58 -6.07
C VAL A 43 -13.11 1.99 -5.53
N SER A 44 -13.92 1.43 -6.41
CA SER A 44 -15.20 0.82 -6.06
C SER A 44 -15.20 -0.69 -6.24
N GLN A 45 -14.16 -1.23 -6.88
CA GLN A 45 -14.01 -2.66 -7.11
C GLN A 45 -12.59 -3.08 -6.86
N ILE A 46 -12.41 -4.33 -6.44
CA ILE A 46 -11.08 -4.94 -6.36
C ILE A 46 -11.07 -6.18 -7.24
N ILE A 47 -9.87 -6.62 -7.60
CA ILE A 47 -9.68 -7.81 -8.42
C ILE A 47 -8.94 -8.85 -7.60
N GLN A 48 -9.54 -10.03 -7.45
CA GLN A 48 -8.91 -11.16 -6.78
C GLN A 48 -9.06 -12.38 -7.69
N ASN A 49 -7.95 -13.03 -8.00
CA ASN A 49 -7.94 -14.22 -8.87
C ASN A 49 -8.63 -13.94 -10.20
N LYS A 50 -8.36 -12.77 -10.79
CA LYS A 50 -8.91 -12.31 -12.08
C LYS A 50 -10.41 -12.03 -12.05
N GLU A 51 -11.02 -12.04 -10.87
CA GLU A 51 -12.45 -11.73 -10.71
C GLU A 51 -12.61 -10.39 -10.04
N LYS A 52 -13.57 -9.62 -10.53
CA LYS A 52 -13.90 -8.32 -9.98
C LYS A 52 -14.95 -8.48 -8.89
N HIS A 53 -14.74 -7.77 -7.79
CA HIS A 53 -15.68 -7.77 -6.67
C HIS A 53 -15.94 -6.32 -6.27
N ASP A 54 -17.21 -5.97 -6.14
CA ASP A 54 -17.59 -4.64 -5.69
C ASP A 54 -17.24 -4.50 -4.21
N LEU A 55 -16.63 -3.39 -3.86
CA LEU A 55 -16.44 -3.04 -2.45
C LEU A 55 -17.79 -2.67 -1.85
N LEU A 56 -17.95 -2.92 -0.55
CA LEU A 56 -19.16 -2.52 0.16
C LEU A 56 -19.28 -1.01 0.22
N GLU A 57 -18.15 -0.33 0.32
CA GLU A 57 -18.06 1.12 0.25
C GLU A 57 -16.88 1.49 -0.63
N PRO A 58 -17.04 2.44 -1.55
CA PRO A 58 -15.90 2.90 -2.34
C PRO A 58 -14.89 3.63 -1.47
N ILE A 59 -13.63 3.55 -1.85
CA ILE A 59 -12.55 4.20 -1.12
C ILE A 59 -11.81 5.14 -2.06
N ILE A 60 -11.15 6.13 -1.48
CA ILE A 60 -10.28 7.03 -2.24
C ILE A 60 -8.85 6.71 -1.86
N VAL A 61 -8.04 6.42 -2.87
CA VAL A 61 -6.62 6.15 -2.69
C VAL A 61 -5.81 7.27 -3.30
N GLU A 62 -4.61 7.47 -2.79
CA GLU A 62 -3.63 8.37 -3.38
C GLU A 62 -2.69 7.57 -4.24
N ILE A 63 -2.44 8.05 -5.45
CA ILE A 63 -1.52 7.40 -6.37
C ILE A 63 -0.40 8.36 -6.64
N GLU A 64 0.83 7.88 -6.49
CA GLU A 64 2.02 8.66 -6.82
C GLU A 64 2.78 7.92 -7.90
N SER A 65 2.96 8.61 -9.03
CA SER A 65 3.61 8.03 -10.20
C SER A 65 4.99 8.65 -10.37
N PHE A 66 6.00 7.80 -10.44
CA PHE A 66 7.40 8.17 -10.65
C PHE A 66 7.83 7.65 -12.01
N SER A 67 9.03 8.01 -12.44
CA SER A 67 9.57 7.52 -13.70
C SER A 67 9.77 6.01 -13.72
N ASP A 68 10.02 5.40 -12.55
CA ASP A 68 10.35 3.99 -12.44
C ASP A 68 9.29 3.17 -11.70
N GLY A 69 8.15 3.74 -11.38
CA GLY A 69 7.12 2.98 -10.71
C GLY A 69 5.97 3.81 -10.20
N VAL A 70 5.00 3.11 -9.64
CA VAL A 70 3.77 3.70 -9.11
C VAL A 70 3.52 3.16 -7.71
N ILE A 71 3.08 4.03 -6.82
CA ILE A 71 2.71 3.68 -5.45
C ILE A 71 1.26 4.07 -5.23
N VAL A 72 0.47 3.17 -4.66
CA VAL A 72 -0.92 3.40 -4.29
C VAL A 72 -1.01 3.35 -2.77
N CYS A 73 -1.60 4.37 -2.15
CA CYS A 73 -1.73 4.46 -0.69
C CYS A 73 -3.19 4.63 -0.29
N PHE A 74 -3.62 3.83 0.67
CA PHE A 74 -4.88 4.05 1.36
C PHE A 74 -4.53 4.46 2.80
N ASN A 75 -4.51 5.76 3.03
CA ASN A 75 -3.94 6.31 4.25
C ASN A 75 -4.73 5.99 5.50
N SER A 76 -6.05 5.78 5.38
CA SER A 76 -6.90 5.49 6.54
C SER A 76 -6.41 4.31 7.35
N VAL A 77 -5.87 3.30 6.67
CA VAL A 77 -5.43 2.07 7.33
C VAL A 77 -3.99 1.71 7.00
N ASN A 78 -3.24 2.64 6.42
CA ASN A 78 -1.81 2.44 6.15
C ASN A 78 -1.51 1.24 5.25
N ILE A 79 -2.29 1.07 4.20
CA ILE A 79 -2.06 -0.01 3.23
C ILE A 79 -1.52 0.60 1.95
N VAL A 80 -0.46 -0.02 1.42
CA VAL A 80 0.28 0.48 0.27
C VAL A 80 0.47 -0.65 -0.74
N GLY A 81 0.29 -0.31 -2.01
CA GLY A 81 0.65 -1.21 -3.11
C GLY A 81 1.64 -0.51 -4.02
N GLN A 82 2.44 -1.28 -4.73
CA GLN A 82 3.42 -0.71 -5.66
C GLN A 82 3.60 -1.61 -6.87
N GLY A 83 4.00 -0.99 -7.97
CA GLY A 83 4.21 -1.69 -9.21
C GLY A 83 4.91 -0.81 -10.22
N ARG A 84 5.16 -1.35 -11.42
CA ARG A 84 5.82 -0.60 -12.48
C ARG A 84 4.87 0.40 -13.14
N ASP A 85 3.58 0.11 -13.10
CA ASP A 85 2.55 1.00 -13.63
C ASP A 85 1.35 0.97 -12.68
N GLU A 86 0.35 1.77 -12.99
CA GLU A 86 -0.83 1.91 -12.11
C GLU A 86 -1.58 0.58 -11.96
N LYS A 87 -1.73 -0.16 -13.04
CA LYS A 87 -2.47 -1.43 -13.02
C LYS A 87 -1.80 -2.43 -12.07
N GLU A 88 -0.47 -2.54 -12.18
CA GLU A 88 0.29 -3.46 -11.34
C GLU A 88 0.27 -3.02 -9.89
N ALA A 89 0.40 -1.70 -9.66
CA ALA A 89 0.37 -1.15 -8.30
C ALA A 89 -1.00 -1.35 -7.66
N LEU A 90 -2.08 -1.19 -8.42
CA LEU A 90 -3.42 -1.41 -7.91
C LEU A 90 -3.64 -2.89 -7.59
N GLN A 91 -3.15 -3.80 -8.42
CA GLN A 91 -3.29 -5.22 -8.13
C GLN A 91 -2.55 -5.60 -6.85
N ASP A 92 -1.34 -5.08 -6.68
CA ASP A 92 -0.59 -5.28 -5.44
C ASP A 92 -1.36 -4.72 -4.25
N PHE A 93 -1.95 -3.55 -4.42
CA PHE A 93 -2.75 -2.91 -3.39
C PHE A 93 -3.97 -3.77 -3.01
N TYR A 94 -4.68 -4.32 -3.99
CA TYR A 94 -5.82 -5.19 -3.72
C TYR A 94 -5.39 -6.42 -2.94
N ASN A 95 -4.26 -7.01 -3.31
CA ASN A 95 -3.72 -8.17 -2.61
C ASN A 95 -3.37 -7.82 -1.16
N GLU A 96 -2.84 -6.62 -0.94
CA GLU A 96 -2.50 -6.16 0.41
C GLU A 96 -3.75 -5.91 1.25
N LEU A 97 -4.81 -5.36 0.67
CA LEU A 97 -6.06 -5.17 1.38
C LEU A 97 -6.61 -6.51 1.90
N VAL A 98 -6.72 -7.47 1.00
CA VAL A 98 -7.30 -8.77 1.33
C VAL A 98 -6.37 -9.54 2.27
N GLY A 99 -5.07 -9.50 1.99
CA GLY A 99 -4.07 -10.20 2.80
C GLY A 99 -4.02 -9.69 4.24
N THR A 100 -4.09 -8.38 4.40
CA THR A 100 -4.09 -7.78 5.74
C THR A 100 -5.33 -8.21 6.51
N PHE A 101 -6.50 -8.15 5.88
CA PHE A 101 -7.73 -8.57 6.55
C PHE A 101 -7.68 -10.05 6.92
N ALA A 102 -7.21 -10.89 5.98
CA ALA A 102 -7.10 -12.32 6.21
C ALA A 102 -6.16 -12.63 7.38
N TYR A 103 -5.02 -11.93 7.43
CA TYR A 103 -4.06 -12.12 8.51
C TYR A 103 -4.65 -11.71 9.87
N LEU A 104 -5.25 -10.52 9.93
CA LEU A 104 -5.78 -10.00 11.19
C LEU A 104 -6.98 -10.83 11.69
N SER A 105 -7.75 -11.41 10.77
CA SER A 105 -8.93 -12.20 11.16
C SER A 105 -8.57 -13.52 11.84
N LYS A 106 -7.29 -13.90 11.84
CA LYS A 106 -6.83 -15.09 12.55
C LYS A 106 -6.74 -14.89 14.06
N PHE A 107 -6.80 -13.64 14.50
CA PHE A 107 -6.65 -13.31 15.93
C PHE A 107 -7.98 -12.91 16.51
N LYS A 108 -8.11 -13.08 17.83
CA LYS A 108 -9.25 -12.51 18.54
C LYS A 108 -9.09 -11.00 18.57
N GLU A 109 -10.19 -10.29 18.44
CA GLU A 109 -10.16 -8.84 18.45
C GLU A 109 -9.47 -8.28 19.69
N SER A 110 -9.72 -8.92 20.83
CA SER A 110 -9.14 -8.50 22.11
C SER A 110 -7.62 -8.66 22.16
N ASP A 111 -7.06 -9.49 21.28
CA ASP A 111 -5.61 -9.73 21.22
C ASP A 111 -4.89 -8.80 20.26
N LEU A 112 -5.64 -7.98 19.51
CA LEU A 112 -5.05 -7.06 18.55
C LEU A 112 -4.64 -5.76 19.22
N GLN A 113 -3.50 -5.21 18.79
CA GLN A 113 -3.12 -3.86 19.16
C GLN A 113 -4.15 -2.87 18.62
N PRO A 114 -4.31 -1.69 19.23
CA PRO A 114 -5.33 -0.74 18.81
C PRO A 114 -5.28 -0.39 17.32
N ASP A 115 -4.08 -0.23 16.75
CA ASP A 115 -3.93 0.09 15.34
C ASP A 115 -4.41 -1.05 14.45
N ALA A 116 -4.08 -2.29 14.83
CA ALA A 116 -4.49 -3.46 14.07
C ALA A 116 -6.00 -3.69 14.21
N ALA A 117 -6.54 -3.45 15.38
CA ALA A 117 -8.00 -3.58 15.60
C ALA A 117 -8.76 -2.55 14.76
N PHE A 118 -8.27 -1.31 14.70
CA PHE A 118 -8.85 -0.27 13.86
C PHE A 118 -8.79 -0.66 12.38
N GLN A 119 -7.63 -1.16 11.95
CA GLN A 119 -7.41 -1.59 10.58
C GLN A 119 -8.39 -2.69 10.19
N MET A 120 -8.53 -3.70 11.05
CA MET A 120 -9.46 -4.80 10.81
C MET A 120 -10.91 -4.32 10.73
N ASP A 121 -11.30 -3.43 11.64
CA ASP A 121 -12.65 -2.88 11.65
C ASP A 121 -12.95 -2.10 10.37
N GLU A 122 -12.02 -1.25 9.93
CA GLU A 122 -12.20 -0.46 8.73
C GLU A 122 -12.25 -1.34 7.48
N LEU A 123 -11.38 -2.34 7.41
CA LEU A 123 -11.38 -3.26 6.26
C LEU A 123 -12.66 -4.09 6.22
N GLY A 124 -13.20 -4.45 7.36
CA GLY A 124 -14.48 -5.18 7.42
C GLY A 124 -15.65 -4.40 6.88
N LYS A 125 -15.57 -3.06 6.92
CA LYS A 125 -16.64 -2.21 6.40
C LYS A 125 -16.60 -2.10 4.87
N ILE A 126 -15.47 -2.33 4.26
CA ILE A 126 -15.31 -2.10 2.82
C ILE A 126 -15.17 -3.37 2.00
N LEU A 127 -14.65 -4.46 2.60
CA LEU A 127 -14.39 -5.69 1.84
C LEU A 127 -15.62 -6.60 1.83
N PRO A 128 -16.01 -7.11 0.63
CA PRO A 128 -17.11 -8.09 0.52
C PRO A 128 -16.59 -9.48 0.91
N THR A 129 -16.37 -9.69 2.21
CA THR A 129 -15.68 -10.86 2.73
C THR A 129 -16.37 -12.18 2.39
N ASP A 130 -17.69 -12.15 2.15
CA ASP A 130 -18.45 -13.34 1.76
C ASP A 130 -18.15 -13.80 0.34
N ARG A 131 -17.52 -12.95 -0.49
CA ARG A 131 -17.20 -13.25 -1.88
C ARG A 131 -15.71 -13.45 -2.12
N LEU A 132 -14.89 -13.04 -1.17
CA LEU A 132 -13.44 -13.08 -1.32
C LEU A 132 -12.91 -14.37 -0.72
N LYS A 133 -11.78 -14.84 -1.26
CA LYS A 133 -11.06 -15.97 -0.68
C LYS A 133 -10.09 -15.43 0.36
N ILE A 134 -10.46 -15.67 1.60
CA ILE A 134 -9.71 -15.16 2.75
C ILE A 134 -9.24 -16.31 3.61
#